data_87fdd97c227eea63441207028e14205e
#
_entry.id   87fdd97c227eea63441207028e14205e
#
_cell.length_a   1.000
_cell.length_b   1.000
_cell.length_c   1.000
_cell.angle_alpha   90.00
_cell.angle_beta   90.00
_cell.angle_gamma   90.00
#
_symmetry.space_group_name_H-M   'P 1'
#
loop_
_entity.id
_entity.type
_entity.pdbx_description
1 polymer ?
#
loop_
_entity_poly.entity_id
_entity_poly.type
_entity_poly.pdbx_seq_one_letter_code
_entity_poly.pdbx_strand_id
1 'polypeptide(L)'
;NKIDPSLEVHDIVTGGNGGNFAYAIAAPHNGKELTVFKFSAQDEDPICAAQYTIALPSEVNVETAKFAASYAYTANLIFMTSGNKLYRIDLGRGRAIELYTYETDPSAQIVALKFKDSESVREEDDDEETGEYKEKLGMSLGLGINTADKGVVVELQLTVAGDVSREENSICVYEDPEQLIGKIVDISYNYE
;
A
#
# COMPACT_ATOMS: atom_id res chain seq x y z
N ASN A 1 25.36 -4.58 10.31
CA ASN A 1 24.86 -3.23 10.56
C ASN A 1 23.82 -3.31 11.68
N LYS A 2 24.03 -2.59 12.78
CA LYS A 2 23.03 -2.48 13.84
C LYS A 2 22.04 -1.41 13.42
N ILE A 3 20.75 -1.72 13.53
CA ILE A 3 19.69 -0.71 13.43
C ILE A 3 19.92 0.31 14.55
N ASP A 4 19.76 1.60 14.22
CA ASP A 4 19.87 2.68 15.19
C ASP A 4 18.88 2.41 16.35
N PRO A 5 19.35 2.34 17.61
CA PRO A 5 18.50 2.02 18.76
C PRO A 5 17.44 3.09 19.06
N SER A 6 17.51 4.27 18.42
CA SER A 6 16.47 5.31 18.51
C SER A 6 15.27 5.05 17.60
N LEU A 7 15.36 4.06 16.70
CA LEU A 7 14.28 3.70 15.77
C LEU A 7 13.44 2.57 16.37
N GLU A 8 12.12 2.76 16.30
CA GLU A 8 11.13 1.72 16.58
C GLU A 8 10.68 1.08 15.27
N VAL A 9 10.66 -0.25 15.22
CA VAL A 9 10.12 -0.98 14.06
C VAL A 9 8.60 -1.03 14.19
N HIS A 10 7.92 -0.40 13.24
CA HIS A 10 6.46 -0.35 13.21
C HIS A 10 5.85 -1.53 12.44
N ASP A 11 6.53 -1.99 11.38
CA ASP A 11 6.01 -3.11 10.59
C ASP A 11 7.12 -3.80 9.80
N ILE A 12 6.84 -5.03 9.37
CA ILE A 12 7.65 -5.78 8.42
C ILE A 12 6.71 -6.29 7.33
N VAL A 13 6.92 -5.82 6.10
CA VAL A 13 6.13 -6.23 4.96
C VAL A 13 6.99 -6.93 3.92
N THR A 14 6.41 -7.92 3.24
CA THR A 14 7.08 -8.64 2.16
C THR A 14 6.52 -8.21 0.82
N GLY A 15 7.36 -8.14 -0.19
CA GLY A 15 6.94 -7.70 -1.52
C GLY A 15 8.08 -7.76 -2.54
N GLY A 16 7.85 -7.10 -3.67
CA GLY A 16 8.79 -7.05 -4.80
C GLY A 16 9.00 -8.41 -5.46
N ASN A 17 9.03 -8.45 -6.77
CA ASN A 17 9.36 -9.57 -7.64
C ASN A 17 9.08 -10.98 -7.05
N GLY A 18 7.80 -11.28 -6.81
CA GLY A 18 7.39 -12.57 -6.23
C GLY A 18 7.69 -12.74 -4.75
N GLY A 19 7.78 -11.67 -3.97
CA GLY A 19 8.04 -11.73 -2.52
C GLY A 19 9.51 -11.88 -2.15
N ASN A 20 10.43 -11.60 -3.08
CA ASN A 20 11.87 -11.79 -2.86
C ASN A 20 12.50 -10.78 -1.89
N PHE A 21 11.74 -9.81 -1.41
CA PHE A 21 12.23 -8.80 -0.49
C PHE A 21 11.34 -8.70 0.75
N ALA A 22 11.98 -8.41 1.88
CA ALA A 22 11.33 -7.97 3.09
C ALA A 22 11.73 -6.52 3.36
N TYR A 23 10.78 -5.72 3.84
CA TYR A 23 11.00 -4.33 4.23
C TYR A 23 10.67 -4.17 5.70
N ALA A 24 11.65 -3.82 6.52
CA ALA A 24 11.41 -3.36 7.87
C ALA A 24 11.21 -1.84 7.84
N ILE A 25 10.08 -1.40 8.36
CA ILE A 25 9.67 0.00 8.39
C ILE A 25 9.82 0.48 9.82
N ALA A 26 10.68 1.46 10.01
CA ALA A 26 11.02 2.00 11.32
C ALA A 26 10.92 3.53 11.33
N ALA A 27 10.64 4.10 12.49
CA ALA A 27 10.66 5.54 12.71
C ALA A 27 11.14 5.85 14.13
N PRO A 28 11.67 7.06 14.40
CA PRO A 28 11.77 7.57 15.75
C PRO A 28 10.38 7.75 16.36
N HIS A 29 10.26 7.57 17.64
CA HIS A 29 9.01 7.84 18.35
C HIS A 29 8.48 9.26 18.03
N ASN A 30 7.24 9.36 17.56
CA ASN A 30 6.63 10.60 17.02
C ASN A 30 7.42 11.23 15.85
N GLY A 31 8.17 10.43 15.09
CA GLY A 31 9.00 10.89 13.99
C GLY A 31 8.18 11.39 12.79
N LYS A 32 8.81 12.29 12.01
CA LYS A 32 8.29 12.80 10.74
C LYS A 32 9.02 12.20 9.53
N GLU A 33 9.76 11.14 9.78
CA GLU A 33 10.49 10.40 8.76
C GLU A 33 10.36 8.91 9.03
N LEU A 34 10.28 8.12 7.96
CA LEU A 34 10.43 6.67 8.02
C LEU A 34 11.84 6.30 7.58
N THR A 35 12.39 5.28 8.21
CA THR A 35 13.53 4.55 7.70
C THR A 35 13.05 3.19 7.20
N VAL A 36 13.24 2.92 5.92
CA VAL A 36 12.88 1.65 5.30
C VAL A 36 14.15 0.84 5.03
N PHE A 37 14.26 -0.31 5.67
CA PHE A 37 15.35 -1.26 5.44
C PHE A 37 14.87 -2.34 4.50
N LYS A 38 15.55 -2.52 3.37
CA LYS A 38 15.27 -3.57 2.40
C LYS A 38 16.20 -4.75 2.61
N PHE A 39 15.65 -5.93 2.76
CA PHE A 39 16.38 -7.20 2.89
C PHE A 39 16.05 -8.11 1.71
N SER A 40 17.04 -8.85 1.21
CA SER A 40 16.80 -9.95 0.30
C SER A 40 16.26 -11.14 1.10
N ALA A 41 15.13 -11.71 0.64
CA ALA A 41 14.54 -12.91 1.26
C ALA A 41 15.12 -14.22 0.68
N GLN A 42 16.00 -14.12 -0.32
CA GLN A 42 16.60 -15.28 -1.00
C GLN A 42 17.97 -15.68 -0.42
N ASP A 43 18.57 -14.84 0.39
CA ASP A 43 19.89 -15.08 0.96
C ASP A 43 19.77 -15.86 2.27
N GLU A 44 20.63 -16.88 2.47
CA GLU A 44 20.69 -17.66 3.73
C GLU A 44 21.00 -16.76 4.95
N ASP A 45 21.77 -15.70 4.72
CA ASP A 45 22.03 -14.62 5.68
C ASP A 45 21.39 -13.32 5.18
N PRO A 46 20.23 -12.91 5.68
CA PRO A 46 19.56 -11.70 5.22
C PRO A 46 20.41 -10.46 5.54
N ILE A 47 21.05 -9.94 4.51
CA ILE A 47 21.82 -8.71 4.57
C ILE A 47 20.90 -7.55 4.21
N CYS A 48 20.97 -6.45 4.97
CA CYS A 48 20.30 -5.22 4.58
C CYS A 48 20.91 -4.73 3.25
N ALA A 49 20.15 -4.90 2.17
CA ALA A 49 20.59 -4.57 0.81
C ALA A 49 20.53 -3.07 0.54
N ALA A 50 19.59 -2.36 1.19
CA ALA A 50 19.42 -0.91 1.05
C ALA A 50 18.69 -0.32 2.27
N GLN A 51 18.94 0.96 2.51
CA GLN A 51 18.27 1.78 3.51
C GLN A 51 17.78 3.07 2.83
N TYR A 52 16.53 3.45 3.12
CA TYR A 52 15.91 4.65 2.58
C TYR A 52 15.36 5.50 3.70
N THR A 53 15.51 6.81 3.58
CA THR A 53 14.86 7.79 4.47
C THR A 53 13.73 8.45 3.71
N ILE A 54 12.52 8.45 4.30
CA ILE A 54 11.28 8.90 3.67
C ILE A 54 10.72 10.06 4.49
N ALA A 55 10.67 11.24 3.90
CA ALA A 55 9.99 12.38 4.49
C ALA A 55 8.46 12.17 4.48
N LEU A 56 7.82 12.40 5.61
CA LEU A 56 6.38 12.27 5.78
C LEU A 56 5.68 13.64 5.80
N PRO A 57 4.46 13.74 5.23
CA PRO A 57 3.60 14.88 5.46
C PRO A 57 3.33 15.10 6.95
N SER A 58 3.10 16.36 7.35
CA SER A 58 2.97 16.74 8.76
C SER A 58 1.79 16.10 9.49
N GLU A 59 0.73 15.76 8.74
CA GLU A 59 -0.49 15.12 9.23
C GLU A 59 -0.35 13.62 9.45
N VAL A 60 0.71 12.98 8.95
CA VAL A 60 0.90 11.54 9.08
C VAL A 60 1.22 11.16 10.53
N ASN A 61 0.49 10.16 11.03
CA ASN A 61 0.77 9.50 12.29
C ASN A 61 1.22 8.06 12.01
N VAL A 62 2.50 7.79 12.23
CA VAL A 62 3.13 6.48 12.00
C VAL A 62 2.62 5.43 12.98
N GLU A 63 2.29 5.82 14.22
CA GLU A 63 1.87 4.90 15.29
C GLU A 63 0.58 4.12 14.94
N THR A 64 -0.27 4.73 14.12
CA THR A 64 -1.54 4.12 13.69
C THR A 64 -1.54 3.66 12.24
N ALA A 65 -0.44 3.89 11.53
CA ALA A 65 -0.31 3.55 10.13
C ALA A 65 -0.36 2.03 9.91
N LYS A 66 -0.91 1.62 8.76
CA LYS A 66 -0.84 0.26 8.23
C LYS A 66 0.01 0.28 6.99
N PHE A 67 0.74 -0.80 6.76
CA PHE A 67 1.64 -0.92 5.64
C PHE A 67 1.32 -2.16 4.81
N ALA A 68 1.55 -2.09 3.52
CA ALA A 68 1.54 -3.22 2.61
C ALA A 68 2.56 -3.01 1.51
N ALA A 69 3.15 -4.08 1.02
CA ALA A 69 4.05 -4.06 -0.12
C ALA A 69 3.48 -4.89 -1.27
N SER A 70 3.75 -4.44 -2.47
CA SER A 70 3.32 -5.10 -3.70
C SER A 70 4.23 -6.26 -4.07
N TYR A 71 3.65 -7.33 -4.63
CA TYR A 71 4.38 -8.45 -5.24
C TYR A 71 4.64 -8.28 -6.74
N ALA A 72 4.24 -7.15 -7.34
CA ALA A 72 4.43 -6.93 -8.77
C ALA A 72 5.90 -6.91 -9.18
N TYR A 73 6.18 -7.48 -10.35
CA TYR A 73 7.54 -7.74 -10.86
C TYR A 73 8.43 -6.51 -11.01
N THR A 74 7.86 -5.33 -11.19
CA THR A 74 8.63 -4.17 -11.64
C THR A 74 8.84 -3.09 -10.60
N ALA A 75 8.15 -3.13 -9.47
CA ALA A 75 8.21 -2.03 -8.52
C ALA A 75 8.28 -2.49 -7.07
N ASN A 76 9.24 -1.95 -6.35
CA ASN A 76 9.29 -2.04 -4.89
C ASN A 76 8.26 -1.02 -4.32
N LEU A 77 6.97 -1.30 -4.52
CA LEU A 77 5.90 -0.42 -4.08
C LEU A 77 5.51 -0.75 -2.64
N ILE A 78 5.61 0.25 -1.78
CA ILE A 78 5.14 0.17 -0.40
C ILE A 78 4.06 1.23 -0.24
N PHE A 79 2.97 0.84 0.41
CA PHE A 79 1.83 1.70 0.70
C PHE A 79 1.66 1.85 2.20
N MET A 80 1.18 3.00 2.60
CA MET A 80 0.99 3.37 4.00
C MET A 80 -0.35 4.08 4.16
N THR A 81 -1.04 3.80 5.26
CA THR A 81 -2.26 4.54 5.63
C THR A 81 -1.98 5.51 6.78
N SER A 82 -2.71 6.61 6.83
CA SER A 82 -2.79 7.48 8.00
C SER A 82 -4.15 8.19 8.02
N GLY A 83 -4.93 7.95 9.07
CA GLY A 83 -6.30 8.44 9.13
C GLY A 83 -7.14 7.90 7.96
N ASN A 84 -7.81 8.79 7.24
CA ASN A 84 -8.63 8.49 6.06
C ASN A 84 -7.86 8.52 4.74
N LYS A 85 -6.52 8.56 4.78
CA LYS A 85 -5.65 8.72 3.61
C LYS A 85 -4.78 7.49 3.36
N LEU A 86 -4.54 7.24 2.07
CA LEU A 86 -3.58 6.26 1.56
C LEU A 86 -2.43 6.99 0.87
N TYR A 87 -1.21 6.56 1.16
CA TYR A 87 0.02 7.06 0.57
C TYR A 87 0.81 5.94 -0.10
N ARG A 88 1.50 6.27 -1.18
CA ARG A 88 2.57 5.46 -1.73
C ARG A 88 3.91 6.00 -1.25
N ILE A 89 4.79 5.12 -0.81
CA ILE A 89 6.16 5.45 -0.43
C ILE A 89 7.05 5.39 -1.67
N ASP A 90 7.53 6.53 -2.11
CA ASP A 90 8.49 6.64 -3.21
C ASP A 90 9.91 6.53 -2.64
N LEU A 91 10.45 5.30 -2.67
CA LEU A 91 11.79 5.01 -2.16
C LEU A 91 12.86 5.79 -2.91
N GLY A 92 12.69 5.99 -4.22
CA GLY A 92 13.67 6.69 -5.05
C GLY A 92 13.75 8.19 -4.78
N ARG A 93 12.63 8.80 -4.39
CA ARG A 93 12.54 10.23 -4.09
C ARG A 93 12.51 10.55 -2.59
N GLY A 94 12.49 9.52 -1.74
CA GLY A 94 12.50 9.68 -0.29
C GLY A 94 11.28 10.42 0.27
N ARG A 95 10.08 10.17 -0.29
CA ARG A 95 8.85 10.85 0.16
C ARG A 95 7.61 9.97 0.08
N ALA A 96 6.61 10.29 0.87
CA ALA A 96 5.26 9.73 0.76
C ALA A 96 4.42 10.60 -0.20
N ILE A 97 3.66 9.96 -1.08
CA ILE A 97 2.78 10.59 -2.08
C ILE A 97 1.35 10.17 -1.76
N GLU A 98 0.47 11.13 -1.49
CA GLU A 98 -0.95 10.86 -1.29
C GLU A 98 -1.57 10.32 -2.59
N LEU A 99 -2.28 9.19 -2.48
CA LEU A 99 -2.92 8.52 -3.61
C LEU A 99 -4.44 8.59 -3.54
N TYR A 100 -4.99 8.48 -2.34
CA TYR A 100 -6.42 8.38 -2.13
C TYR A 100 -6.79 8.97 -0.78
N THR A 101 -7.93 9.64 -0.73
CA THR A 101 -8.57 10.13 0.50
C THR A 101 -10.03 9.67 0.51
N TYR A 102 -10.45 9.05 1.61
CA TYR A 102 -11.86 8.75 1.82
C TYR A 102 -12.58 10.02 2.29
N GLU A 103 -13.20 10.73 1.35
CA GLU A 103 -13.76 12.07 1.58
C GLU A 103 -15.14 12.07 2.26
N THR A 104 -15.85 10.96 2.21
CA THR A 104 -17.22 10.86 2.75
C THR A 104 -17.27 11.10 4.25
N ASP A 105 -16.24 10.70 4.98
CA ASP A 105 -16.10 10.94 6.42
C ASP A 105 -14.64 11.28 6.74
N PRO A 106 -14.32 12.56 6.98
CA PRO A 106 -12.96 12.98 7.34
C PRO A 106 -12.43 12.40 8.65
N SER A 107 -13.30 11.89 9.52
CA SER A 107 -12.91 11.23 10.76
C SER A 107 -12.65 9.73 10.59
N ALA A 108 -12.92 9.18 9.40
CA ALA A 108 -12.72 7.78 9.09
C ALA A 108 -11.26 7.36 9.25
N GLN A 109 -11.06 6.08 9.55
CA GLN A 109 -9.74 5.49 9.72
C GLN A 109 -9.60 4.29 8.77
N ILE A 110 -8.58 4.30 7.94
CA ILE A 110 -8.20 3.11 7.17
C ILE A 110 -7.43 2.20 8.11
N VAL A 111 -8.05 1.07 8.46
CA VAL A 111 -7.55 0.14 9.50
C VAL A 111 -6.97 -1.14 8.94
N ALA A 112 -7.25 -1.43 7.67
CA ALA A 112 -6.74 -2.60 6.99
C ALA A 112 -6.33 -2.24 5.55
N LEU A 113 -5.30 -2.92 5.06
CA LEU A 113 -4.70 -2.71 3.75
C LEU A 113 -4.25 -4.06 3.19
N LYS A 114 -4.78 -4.46 2.04
CA LYS A 114 -4.47 -5.76 1.47
C LYS A 114 -4.40 -5.73 -0.05
N PHE A 115 -3.33 -6.27 -0.62
CA PHE A 115 -3.28 -6.54 -2.04
C PHE A 115 -4.13 -7.77 -2.38
N LYS A 116 -4.85 -7.66 -3.49
CA LYS A 116 -5.40 -8.81 -4.17
C LYS A 116 -4.28 -9.40 -5.01
N ASP A 117 -3.83 -10.61 -4.67
CA ASP A 117 -2.90 -11.34 -5.50
C ASP A 117 -3.57 -11.60 -6.86
N SER A 118 -3.17 -10.87 -7.86
CA SER A 118 -3.53 -11.24 -9.22
C SER A 118 -2.33 -11.91 -9.83
N GLU A 119 -2.43 -13.19 -10.15
CA GLU A 119 -1.46 -13.89 -11.00
C GLU A 119 -1.36 -13.30 -12.42
N SER A 120 -2.22 -12.34 -12.71
CA SER A 120 -2.23 -11.71 -14.02
C SER A 120 -2.04 -10.20 -13.91
N VAL A 121 -0.79 -9.76 -13.99
CA VAL A 121 -0.55 -8.58 -14.82
C VAL A 121 -1.04 -9.01 -16.21
N ARG A 122 -2.27 -8.66 -16.59
CA ARG A 122 -2.70 -8.83 -17.97
C ARG A 122 -1.80 -7.94 -18.80
N GLU A 123 -0.81 -8.53 -19.44
CA GLU A 123 -0.26 -7.99 -20.67
C GLU A 123 -1.42 -8.04 -21.66
N GLU A 124 -2.23 -7.01 -21.70
CA GLU A 124 -3.13 -6.83 -22.84
C GLU A 124 -2.21 -6.52 -24.02
N ASP A 125 -2.28 -7.41 -25.01
CA ASP A 125 -1.59 -7.26 -26.29
C ASP A 125 -1.78 -5.83 -26.79
N ASP A 126 -0.67 -5.21 -27.18
CA ASP A 126 -0.66 -3.95 -27.89
C ASP A 126 -1.55 -4.13 -29.14
N ASP A 127 -2.69 -3.48 -29.12
CA ASP A 127 -3.56 -3.41 -30.28
C ASP A 127 -2.85 -2.51 -31.30
N GLU A 128 -2.02 -3.11 -32.16
CA GLU A 128 -1.20 -2.40 -33.17
C GLU A 128 -2.04 -1.53 -34.12
N GLU A 129 -3.38 -1.71 -34.14
CA GLU A 129 -4.27 -0.99 -35.05
C GLU A 129 -4.69 0.40 -34.61
N THR A 130 -4.71 0.71 -33.32
CA THR A 130 -5.27 1.99 -32.84
C THR A 130 -4.25 2.99 -32.30
N GLY A 131 -3.05 2.56 -31.96
CA GLY A 131 -2.02 3.45 -31.39
C GLY A 131 -2.40 4.11 -30.05
N GLU A 132 -3.48 3.67 -29.42
CA GLU A 132 -3.89 4.13 -28.10
C GLU A 132 -3.09 3.40 -27.03
N TYR A 133 -2.35 4.17 -26.25
CA TYR A 133 -1.68 3.70 -25.04
C TYR A 133 -2.74 3.29 -24.02
N LYS A 134 -3.08 2.01 -23.96
CA LYS A 134 -3.86 1.48 -22.84
C LYS A 134 -2.97 1.46 -21.59
N GLU A 135 -3.42 2.13 -20.55
CA GLU A 135 -2.75 2.12 -19.26
C GLU A 135 -2.70 0.66 -18.76
N LYS A 136 -1.49 0.11 -18.54
CA LYS A 136 -1.37 -1.26 -18.00
C LYS A 136 -1.90 -1.25 -16.56
N LEU A 137 -3.01 -1.95 -16.33
CA LEU A 137 -3.55 -2.15 -15.00
C LEU A 137 -2.58 -3.03 -14.21
N GLY A 138 -2.16 -2.55 -13.04
CA GLY A 138 -1.21 -3.25 -12.19
C GLY A 138 -1.90 -4.24 -11.25
N MET A 139 -2.53 -3.74 -10.20
CA MET A 139 -3.03 -4.56 -9.12
C MET A 139 -4.25 -3.91 -8.45
N SER A 140 -5.05 -4.74 -7.78
CA SER A 140 -6.09 -4.25 -6.88
C SER A 140 -5.56 -4.14 -5.45
N LEU A 141 -5.94 -3.07 -4.78
CA LEU A 141 -5.64 -2.80 -3.38
C LEU A 141 -6.93 -2.58 -2.61
N GLY A 142 -7.21 -3.46 -1.66
CA GLY A 142 -8.35 -3.34 -0.76
C GLY A 142 -8.01 -2.52 0.47
N LEU A 143 -8.93 -1.64 0.84
CA LEU A 143 -8.90 -0.82 2.04
C LEU A 143 -10.07 -1.19 2.94
N GLY A 144 -9.81 -1.53 4.18
CA GLY A 144 -10.84 -1.60 5.22
C GLY A 144 -10.91 -0.28 5.97
N ILE A 145 -12.05 0.39 5.93
CA ILE A 145 -12.25 1.74 6.46
C ILE A 145 -13.31 1.71 7.55
N ASN A 146 -13.02 2.27 8.71
CA ASN A 146 -14.00 2.48 9.77
C ASN A 146 -14.41 3.95 9.81
N THR A 147 -15.69 4.21 9.59
CA THR A 147 -16.33 5.51 9.85
C THR A 147 -16.82 5.58 11.30
N ALA A 148 -17.51 6.64 11.70
CA ALA A 148 -18.11 6.72 13.04
C ALA A 148 -19.05 5.54 13.32
N ASP A 149 -19.85 5.13 12.35
CA ASP A 149 -20.97 4.22 12.53
C ASP A 149 -20.75 2.81 11.98
N LYS A 150 -20.01 2.66 10.87
CA LYS A 150 -19.89 1.40 10.12
C LYS A 150 -18.51 1.14 9.57
N GLY A 151 -18.29 -0.09 9.09
CA GLY A 151 -17.17 -0.46 8.24
C GLY A 151 -17.53 -0.28 6.74
N VAL A 152 -16.55 0.09 5.94
CA VAL A 152 -16.63 0.22 4.48
C VAL A 152 -15.41 -0.44 3.87
N VAL A 153 -15.60 -1.20 2.79
CA VAL A 153 -14.49 -1.74 2.00
C VAL A 153 -14.38 -0.95 0.71
N VAL A 154 -13.18 -0.49 0.40
CA VAL A 154 -12.86 0.18 -0.87
C VAL A 154 -11.81 -0.65 -1.60
N GLU A 155 -12.05 -0.93 -2.88
CA GLU A 155 -11.06 -1.54 -3.76
C GLU A 155 -10.59 -0.51 -4.78
N LEU A 156 -9.27 -0.35 -4.88
CA LEU A 156 -8.59 0.55 -5.80
C LEU A 156 -7.87 -0.26 -6.87
N GLN A 157 -8.09 0.07 -8.13
CA GLN A 157 -7.25 -0.40 -9.23
C GLN A 157 -6.03 0.49 -9.33
N LEU A 158 -4.84 -0.13 -9.34
CA LEU A 158 -3.58 0.59 -9.42
C LEU A 158 -2.91 0.30 -10.77
N THR A 159 -2.23 1.31 -11.29
CA THR A 159 -1.31 1.14 -12.42
C THR A 159 -0.06 0.38 -11.98
N VAL A 160 0.75 -0.09 -12.92
CA VAL A 160 2.05 -0.71 -12.64
C VAL A 160 3.03 0.23 -11.91
N ALA A 161 2.82 1.54 -12.01
CA ALA A 161 3.58 2.55 -11.27
C ALA A 161 3.09 2.76 -9.83
N GLY A 162 1.96 2.13 -9.46
CA GLY A 162 1.35 2.22 -8.15
C GLY A 162 0.54 3.49 -7.91
N ASP A 163 0.09 4.17 -8.96
CA ASP A 163 -0.88 5.25 -8.89
C ASP A 163 -2.29 4.67 -9.05
N VAL A 164 -3.31 5.35 -8.51
CA VAL A 164 -4.70 4.94 -8.76
C VAL A 164 -5.01 5.13 -10.24
N SER A 165 -5.54 4.08 -10.88
CA SER A 165 -5.92 4.15 -12.29
C SER A 165 -6.99 5.22 -12.52
N ARG A 166 -6.99 5.81 -13.71
CA ARG A 166 -7.98 6.81 -14.14
C ARG A 166 -9.11 6.20 -14.95
N GLU A 167 -9.11 4.89 -15.13
CA GLU A 167 -10.18 4.21 -15.83
C GLU A 167 -11.50 4.28 -15.06
N GLU A 168 -12.60 4.16 -15.79
CA GLU A 168 -13.92 4.08 -15.18
C GLU A 168 -14.00 2.85 -14.26
N ASN A 169 -14.59 3.02 -13.08
CA ASN A 169 -14.70 1.99 -12.04
C ASN A 169 -13.38 1.55 -11.37
N SER A 170 -12.31 2.33 -11.48
CA SER A 170 -11.05 2.06 -10.78
C SER A 170 -11.15 2.19 -9.26
N ILE A 171 -12.22 2.78 -8.76
CA ILE A 171 -12.52 2.90 -7.33
C ILE A 171 -13.90 2.27 -7.10
N CYS A 172 -13.91 1.12 -6.43
CA CYS A 172 -15.14 0.43 -6.06
C CYS A 172 -15.36 0.55 -4.55
N VAL A 173 -16.51 1.09 -4.15
CA VAL A 173 -16.89 1.20 -2.75
C VAL A 173 -17.96 0.15 -2.46
N TYR A 174 -17.68 -0.76 -1.53
CA TYR A 174 -18.59 -1.80 -1.09
C TYR A 174 -19.19 -1.37 0.24
N GLU A 175 -20.44 -0.93 0.19
CA GLU A 175 -21.22 -0.63 1.36
C GLU A 175 -22.25 -1.75 1.59
N ASP A 176 -22.37 -2.18 2.82
CA ASP A 176 -23.41 -3.11 3.21
C ASP A 176 -24.73 -2.34 3.43
N PRO A 177 -25.72 -2.47 2.52
CA PRO A 177 -26.98 -1.75 2.62
C PRO A 177 -27.81 -2.17 3.85
N GLU A 178 -27.59 -3.38 4.37
CA GLU A 178 -28.28 -3.90 5.54
C GLU A 178 -27.58 -3.53 6.85
N GLN A 179 -26.41 -2.89 6.78
CA GLN A 179 -25.58 -2.47 7.91
C GLN A 179 -25.19 -3.64 8.84
N LEU A 180 -25.03 -4.83 8.29
CA LEU A 180 -24.61 -6.03 9.02
C LEU A 180 -23.12 -6.01 9.35
N ILE A 181 -22.32 -5.28 8.56
CA ILE A 181 -20.88 -5.13 8.77
C ILE A 181 -20.67 -4.06 9.86
N GLY A 182 -20.19 -4.50 11.00
CA GLY A 182 -19.71 -3.61 12.05
C GLY A 182 -18.35 -2.98 11.71
N LYS A 183 -17.57 -2.67 12.73
CA LYS A 183 -16.21 -2.16 12.52
C LYS A 183 -15.30 -3.24 11.91
N ILE A 184 -14.53 -2.84 10.92
CA ILE A 184 -13.53 -3.70 10.28
C ILE A 184 -12.32 -3.79 11.20
N VAL A 185 -11.79 -4.99 11.35
CA VAL A 185 -10.54 -5.26 12.05
C VAL A 185 -9.44 -5.59 11.04
N ASP A 186 -9.79 -6.38 10.02
CA ASP A 186 -8.89 -6.78 8.93
C ASP A 186 -9.70 -7.16 7.70
N ILE A 187 -9.04 -7.25 6.55
CA ILE A 187 -9.61 -7.70 5.28
C ILE A 187 -8.72 -8.78 4.67
N SER A 188 -9.33 -9.72 3.96
CA SER A 188 -8.62 -10.71 3.18
C SER A 188 -9.38 -11.00 1.89
N TYR A 189 -8.66 -11.43 0.86
CA TYR A 189 -9.25 -11.94 -0.36
C TYR A 189 -9.30 -13.46 -0.31
N ASN A 190 -10.42 -14.04 -0.73
CA ASN A 190 -10.55 -15.47 -0.93
C ASN A 190 -10.29 -15.77 -2.41
N TYR A 191 -9.38 -16.69 -2.68
CA TYR A 191 -9.08 -17.19 -4.01
C TYR A 191 -9.80 -18.53 -4.17
N GLU A 192 -10.82 -18.58 -5.03
CA GLU A 192 -11.42 -19.83 -5.50
C GLU A 192 -10.86 -20.21 -6.87
#